data_c2fa57c36cea458059353a0243335ee0
#
_entry.id   c2fa57c36cea458059353a0243335ee0
#
_cell.length_a   1.000
_cell.length_b   1.000
_cell.length_c   1.000
_cell.angle_alpha   90.00
_cell.angle_beta   90.00
_cell.angle_gamma   90.00
#
_symmetry.space_group_name_H-M   'P 1'
#
loop_
_entity.id
_entity.type
_entity.pdbx_description
1 polymer ?
#
loop_
_entity_poly.entity_id
_entity_poly.type
_entity_poly.pdbx_seq_one_letter_code
_entity_poly.pdbx_strand_id
1 'polypeptide(L)'
;MKLTFLGTGTSCGVPTLGCFCDVCTSTDPRDKRLRTSAILETENTRLLIDCGPDFRQQMLQQEFRKIDAILITHSHYDHVGGIDDLRPYCRFGDIDIYADENSANSLRQTMPYCFAEKKYPGVPSINLHTIHPHEHLKIGDFYIIPFQVMHDKLPILGYKINNLAYITDMKTIADEEMELIKGVDVLVENALRWDKPHHSHQLVGDAVSFARRVGAKHTYLVHANHDIGKHDDINKRLPDDIRYAYDGQVLLCP
;
A
#
# COMPACT_ATOMS: atom_id res chain seq x y z
N MET A 1 11.79 9.50 9.37
CA MET A 1 10.66 8.57 9.49
C MET A 1 11.09 7.19 9.00
N LYS A 2 10.42 6.13 9.44
CA LYS A 2 10.70 4.74 9.05
C LYS A 2 9.54 4.21 8.21
N LEU A 3 9.82 3.65 7.01
CA LEU A 3 8.87 2.92 6.19
C LEU A 3 9.21 1.43 6.26
N THR A 4 8.22 0.59 6.58
CA THR A 4 8.33 -0.86 6.55
C THR A 4 7.34 -1.41 5.53
N PHE A 5 7.83 -2.15 4.54
CA PHE A 5 6.98 -2.86 3.59
C PHE A 5 6.45 -4.13 4.26
N LEU A 6 5.15 -4.21 4.51
CA LEU A 6 4.51 -5.39 5.12
C LEU A 6 4.21 -6.47 4.10
N GLY A 7 3.90 -6.05 2.88
CA GLY A 7 3.66 -6.88 1.73
C GLY A 7 3.95 -6.12 0.45
N THR A 8 4.44 -6.82 -0.55
CA THR A 8 4.91 -6.24 -1.83
C THR A 8 4.33 -6.95 -3.06
N GLY A 9 3.43 -7.89 -2.83
CA GLY A 9 2.81 -8.70 -3.86
C GLY A 9 1.46 -8.18 -4.35
N THR A 10 1.09 -8.60 -5.53
CA THR A 10 -0.21 -8.35 -6.17
C THR A 10 -1.35 -9.06 -5.43
N SER A 11 -2.58 -8.88 -5.87
CA SER A 11 -3.82 -9.42 -5.27
C SER A 11 -3.82 -10.93 -5.01
N CYS A 12 -3.05 -11.72 -5.78
CA CYS A 12 -2.89 -13.16 -5.56
C CYS A 12 -1.76 -13.52 -4.59
N GLY A 13 -0.89 -12.56 -4.25
CA GLY A 13 0.37 -12.83 -3.54
C GLY A 13 1.36 -13.66 -4.37
N VAL A 14 2.54 -13.90 -3.81
CA VAL A 14 3.56 -14.81 -4.37
C VAL A 14 4.07 -15.70 -3.23
N PRO A 15 3.99 -17.03 -3.36
CA PRO A 15 3.55 -17.83 -4.51
C PRO A 15 2.06 -17.71 -4.81
N THR A 16 1.72 -17.76 -6.09
CA THR A 16 0.34 -17.86 -6.53
C THR A 16 -0.15 -19.30 -6.35
N LEU A 17 -1.38 -19.49 -5.88
CA LEU A 17 -1.97 -20.80 -5.68
C LEU A 17 -1.93 -21.64 -6.96
N GLY A 18 -1.42 -22.88 -6.85
CA GLY A 18 -1.30 -23.81 -7.97
C GLY A 18 -0.18 -23.50 -8.97
N CYS A 19 0.69 -22.51 -8.70
CA CYS A 19 1.83 -22.18 -9.55
C CYS A 19 3.13 -22.84 -9.05
N PHE A 20 3.85 -23.49 -9.96
CA PHE A 20 5.11 -24.19 -9.69
C PHE A 20 6.30 -23.60 -10.46
N CYS A 21 6.21 -22.34 -10.90
CA CYS A 21 7.33 -21.66 -11.56
C CYS A 21 8.50 -21.41 -10.59
N ASP A 22 9.67 -21.06 -11.13
CA ASP A 22 10.90 -20.86 -10.36
C ASP A 22 10.78 -19.81 -9.25
N VAL A 23 9.93 -18.80 -9.44
CA VAL A 23 9.65 -17.76 -8.43
C VAL A 23 8.76 -18.32 -7.32
N CYS A 24 7.65 -18.98 -7.67
CA CYS A 24 6.71 -19.52 -6.71
C CYS A 24 7.30 -20.65 -5.86
N THR A 25 8.26 -21.42 -6.40
CA THR A 25 8.97 -22.49 -5.70
C THR A 25 10.29 -22.05 -5.07
N SER A 26 10.71 -20.79 -5.26
CA SER A 26 11.94 -20.25 -4.68
C SER A 26 11.94 -20.42 -3.15
N THR A 27 13.13 -20.66 -2.60
CA THR A 27 13.38 -20.70 -1.15
C THR A 27 13.85 -19.36 -0.58
N ASP A 28 14.14 -18.37 -1.45
CA ASP A 28 14.48 -17.02 -1.01
C ASP A 28 13.22 -16.34 -0.43
N PRO A 29 13.26 -15.87 0.84
CA PRO A 29 12.12 -15.20 1.44
C PRO A 29 11.73 -13.90 0.70
N ARG A 30 12.64 -13.26 -0.04
CA ARG A 30 12.35 -12.04 -0.81
C ARG A 30 11.52 -12.31 -2.07
N ASP A 31 11.42 -13.57 -2.49
CA ASP A 31 10.53 -14.01 -3.57
C ASP A 31 9.12 -14.36 -3.06
N LYS A 32 8.91 -14.38 -1.73
CA LYS A 32 7.60 -14.55 -1.11
C LYS A 32 7.01 -13.17 -0.83
N ARG A 33 5.81 -12.91 -1.35
CA ARG A 33 5.20 -11.60 -1.31
C ARG A 33 3.75 -11.68 -0.85
N LEU A 34 3.47 -11.16 0.32
CA LEU A 34 2.12 -10.93 0.82
C LEU A 34 1.50 -9.75 0.05
N ARG A 35 0.16 -9.58 0.13
CA ARG A 35 -0.55 -8.47 -0.51
C ARG A 35 -0.01 -7.13 -0.04
N THR A 36 0.02 -6.17 -0.96
CA THR A 36 0.66 -4.87 -0.75
C THR A 36 0.08 -4.13 0.46
N SER A 37 0.95 -3.77 1.38
CA SER A 37 0.66 -2.91 2.54
C SER A 37 1.97 -2.39 3.12
N ALA A 38 1.92 -1.27 3.83
CA ALA A 38 3.09 -0.67 4.45
C ALA A 38 2.76 0.03 5.77
N ILE A 39 3.76 0.14 6.66
CA ILE A 39 3.72 0.96 7.87
C ILE A 39 4.70 2.12 7.72
N LEU A 40 4.25 3.34 8.04
CA LEU A 40 5.12 4.50 8.28
C LEU A 40 5.12 4.83 9.76
N GLU A 41 6.32 5.07 10.30
CA GLU A 41 6.51 5.33 11.72
C GLU A 41 7.45 6.51 11.97
N THR A 42 7.08 7.29 12.96
CA THR A 42 8.00 8.14 13.74
C THR A 42 8.13 7.56 15.15
N GLU A 43 8.77 8.25 16.05
CA GLU A 43 8.80 7.88 17.46
C GLU A 43 7.39 7.82 18.06
N ASN A 44 6.54 8.80 17.71
CA ASN A 44 5.24 8.99 18.35
C ASN A 44 4.03 8.53 17.53
N THR A 45 4.16 8.38 16.23
CA THR A 45 3.03 8.13 15.32
C THR A 45 3.28 6.92 14.43
N ARG A 46 2.26 6.07 14.26
CA ARG A 46 2.26 4.93 13.34
C ARG A 46 1.07 5.01 12.41
N LEU A 47 1.34 5.05 11.10
CA LEU A 47 0.34 4.94 10.04
C LEU A 47 0.42 3.56 9.39
N LEU A 48 -0.72 2.98 9.06
CA LEU A 48 -0.83 1.81 8.18
C LEU A 48 -1.40 2.26 6.84
N ILE A 49 -0.83 1.81 5.73
CA ILE A 49 -1.39 1.98 4.39
C ILE A 49 -1.90 0.63 3.92
N ASP A 50 -3.20 0.56 3.69
CA ASP A 50 -3.99 -0.62 3.37
C ASP A 50 -3.93 -1.73 4.43
N CYS A 51 -5.03 -2.44 4.60
CA CYS A 51 -5.23 -3.51 5.56
C CYS A 51 -5.82 -4.73 4.83
N GLY A 52 -4.99 -5.39 4.01
CA GLY A 52 -5.37 -6.53 3.20
C GLY A 52 -5.51 -7.84 4.01
N PRO A 53 -5.89 -8.95 3.37
CA PRO A 53 -6.18 -10.23 4.06
C PRO A 53 -4.97 -10.86 4.75
N ASP A 54 -3.77 -10.40 4.42
CA ASP A 54 -2.52 -10.86 5.07
C ASP A 54 -2.16 -10.03 6.32
N PHE A 55 -2.97 -9.04 6.70
CA PHE A 55 -2.69 -8.11 7.81
C PHE A 55 -2.27 -8.83 9.09
N ARG A 56 -2.98 -9.89 9.48
CA ARG A 56 -2.63 -10.66 10.67
C ARG A 56 -1.22 -11.25 10.56
N GLN A 57 -0.87 -11.87 9.45
CA GLN A 57 0.45 -12.46 9.24
C GLN A 57 1.54 -11.38 9.21
N GLN A 58 1.28 -10.26 8.58
CA GLN A 58 2.16 -9.10 8.48
C GLN A 58 2.45 -8.51 9.87
N MET A 59 1.41 -8.30 10.68
CA MET A 59 1.54 -7.66 11.98
C MET A 59 2.10 -8.57 13.09
N LEU A 60 2.06 -9.89 12.93
CA LEU A 60 2.76 -10.82 13.83
C LEU A 60 4.30 -10.67 13.79
N GLN A 61 4.84 -10.03 12.74
CA GLN A 61 6.26 -9.72 12.61
C GLN A 61 6.62 -8.30 13.12
N GLN A 62 5.62 -7.53 13.58
CA GLN A 62 5.80 -6.16 14.05
C GLN A 62 5.57 -6.06 15.56
N GLU A 63 6.16 -5.03 16.15
CA GLU A 63 5.83 -4.68 17.54
C GLU A 63 4.32 -4.37 17.66
N PHE A 64 3.68 -4.97 18.67
CA PHE A 64 2.26 -4.71 18.95
C PHE A 64 2.09 -3.38 19.69
N ARG A 65 1.84 -2.32 18.97
CA ARG A 65 1.58 -0.97 19.49
C ARG A 65 0.46 -0.32 18.71
N LYS A 66 -0.07 0.81 19.22
CA LYS A 66 -1.15 1.57 18.57
C LYS A 66 -0.84 1.85 17.10
N ILE A 67 -1.85 1.73 16.25
CA ILE A 67 -1.91 2.30 14.91
C ILE A 67 -2.75 3.57 15.05
N ASP A 68 -2.17 4.72 14.73
CA ASP A 68 -2.82 6.02 14.91
C ASP A 68 -3.81 6.34 13.80
N ALA A 69 -3.54 5.85 12.60
CA ALA A 69 -4.48 5.92 11.48
C ALA A 69 -4.19 4.85 10.42
N ILE A 70 -5.22 4.50 9.66
CA ILE A 70 -5.14 3.64 8.49
C ILE A 70 -5.57 4.45 7.28
N LEU A 71 -4.73 4.49 6.26
CA LEU A 71 -5.00 5.14 4.99
C LEU A 71 -5.36 4.07 3.96
N ILE A 72 -6.57 4.11 3.42
CA ILE A 72 -7.04 3.15 2.42
C ILE A 72 -6.87 3.77 1.03
N THR A 73 -6.16 3.07 0.15
CA THR A 73 -5.98 3.49 -1.24
C THR A 73 -7.25 3.26 -2.05
N HIS A 74 -7.87 2.09 -1.89
CA HIS A 74 -9.14 1.72 -2.53
C HIS A 74 -9.74 0.46 -1.89
N SER A 75 -10.96 0.10 -2.28
CA SER A 75 -11.76 -0.95 -1.62
C SER A 75 -11.61 -2.37 -2.19
N HIS A 76 -10.61 -2.66 -3.03
CA HIS A 76 -10.37 -4.04 -3.43
C HIS A 76 -9.99 -4.91 -2.22
N TYR A 77 -10.37 -6.19 -2.27
CA TYR A 77 -10.22 -7.11 -1.14
C TYR A 77 -8.78 -7.23 -0.64
N ASP A 78 -7.81 -7.23 -1.53
CA ASP A 78 -6.39 -7.31 -1.21
C ASP A 78 -5.85 -6.07 -0.46
N HIS A 79 -6.63 -4.98 -0.41
CA HIS A 79 -6.31 -3.75 0.32
C HIS A 79 -7.14 -3.54 1.58
N VAL A 80 -8.31 -4.21 1.72
CA VAL A 80 -9.22 -4.00 2.87
C VAL A 80 -9.65 -5.27 3.58
N GLY A 81 -9.37 -6.45 3.04
CA GLY A 81 -9.89 -7.74 3.53
C GLY A 81 -9.43 -8.14 4.93
N GLY A 82 -8.45 -7.45 5.52
CA GLY A 82 -7.92 -7.70 6.87
C GLY A 82 -8.46 -6.76 7.95
N ILE A 83 -9.37 -5.84 7.62
CA ILE A 83 -9.89 -4.83 8.58
C ILE A 83 -10.54 -5.50 9.81
N ASP A 84 -11.14 -6.67 9.69
CA ASP A 84 -11.70 -7.39 10.84
C ASP A 84 -10.63 -7.86 11.83
N ASP A 85 -9.41 -8.11 11.40
CA ASP A 85 -8.27 -8.47 12.24
C ASP A 85 -7.72 -7.29 13.08
N LEU A 86 -8.27 -6.09 12.93
CA LEU A 86 -7.95 -4.94 13.78
C LEU A 86 -8.52 -5.05 15.20
N ARG A 87 -9.38 -6.01 15.49
CA ARG A 87 -10.01 -6.22 16.81
C ARG A 87 -9.04 -6.10 18.00
N PRO A 88 -7.84 -6.73 17.98
CA PRO A 88 -6.90 -6.61 19.09
C PRO A 88 -6.39 -5.18 19.32
N TYR A 89 -6.37 -4.34 18.26
CA TYR A 89 -5.91 -2.95 18.33
C TYR A 89 -6.91 -2.02 19.00
N CYS A 90 -8.20 -2.42 19.10
CA CYS A 90 -9.23 -1.67 19.83
C CYS A 90 -8.93 -1.50 21.33
N ARG A 91 -7.99 -2.27 21.89
CA ARG A 91 -7.46 -2.01 23.25
C ARG A 91 -6.76 -0.66 23.41
N PHE A 92 -6.34 -0.04 22.30
CA PHE A 92 -5.72 1.28 22.29
C PHE A 92 -6.73 2.41 22.03
N GLY A 93 -8.00 2.10 21.87
CA GLY A 93 -9.09 3.01 21.52
C GLY A 93 -9.71 2.68 20.16
N ASP A 94 -10.56 3.58 19.69
CA ASP A 94 -11.15 3.48 18.37
C ASP A 94 -10.06 3.62 17.28
N ILE A 95 -10.29 2.98 16.14
CA ILE A 95 -9.36 2.96 15.03
C ILE A 95 -9.84 3.92 13.97
N ASP A 96 -9.01 4.93 13.67
CA ASP A 96 -9.31 5.91 12.63
C ASP A 96 -8.89 5.36 11.26
N ILE A 97 -9.87 5.22 10.34
CA ILE A 97 -9.67 4.80 8.94
C ILE A 97 -10.05 5.96 8.03
N TYR A 98 -9.15 6.32 7.14
CA TYR A 98 -9.31 7.38 6.14
C TYR A 98 -9.43 6.74 4.75
N ALA A 99 -10.51 7.03 4.05
CA ALA A 99 -10.81 6.45 2.73
C ALA A 99 -11.58 7.46 1.86
N ASP A 100 -11.49 7.32 0.54
CA ASP A 100 -12.38 8.06 -0.34
C ASP A 100 -13.85 7.63 -0.17
N GLU A 101 -14.78 8.39 -0.73
CA GLU A 101 -16.22 8.13 -0.57
C GLU A 101 -16.63 6.74 -1.09
N ASN A 102 -16.07 6.31 -2.23
CA ASN A 102 -16.38 4.99 -2.80
C ASN A 102 -15.92 3.86 -1.89
N SER A 103 -14.69 3.95 -1.39
CA SER A 103 -14.12 2.96 -0.46
C SER A 103 -14.83 2.98 0.89
N ALA A 104 -15.16 4.15 1.41
CA ALA A 104 -15.93 4.28 2.66
C ALA A 104 -17.32 3.64 2.55
N ASN A 105 -18.02 3.84 1.42
CA ASN A 105 -19.32 3.23 1.17
C ASN A 105 -19.19 1.71 0.99
N SER A 106 -18.17 1.23 0.28
CA SER A 106 -17.89 -0.20 0.15
C SER A 106 -17.64 -0.86 1.50
N LEU A 107 -16.85 -0.25 2.38
CA LEU A 107 -16.59 -0.76 3.73
C LEU A 107 -17.88 -0.84 4.57
N ARG A 108 -18.75 0.17 4.51
CA ARG A 108 -20.05 0.13 5.22
C ARG A 108 -20.95 -1.00 4.71
N GLN A 109 -20.89 -1.32 3.42
CA GLN A 109 -21.69 -2.39 2.81
C GLN A 109 -21.12 -3.77 3.12
N THR A 110 -19.80 -3.95 3.08
CA THR A 110 -19.13 -5.25 3.25
C THR A 110 -18.97 -5.64 4.71
N MET A 111 -18.88 -4.65 5.61
CA MET A 111 -18.68 -4.86 7.06
C MET A 111 -19.72 -4.08 7.88
N PRO A 112 -21.05 -4.26 7.63
CA PRO A 112 -22.09 -3.45 8.27
C PRO A 112 -22.09 -3.55 9.80
N TYR A 113 -21.62 -4.66 10.36
CA TYR A 113 -21.53 -4.88 11.79
C TYR A 113 -20.51 -3.94 12.50
N CYS A 114 -19.48 -3.47 11.78
CA CYS A 114 -18.51 -2.51 12.31
C CYS A 114 -19.09 -1.09 12.46
N PHE A 115 -20.13 -0.77 11.67
CA PHE A 115 -20.72 0.57 11.55
C PHE A 115 -22.16 0.64 12.06
N ALA A 116 -22.70 -0.45 12.64
CA ALA A 116 -24.04 -0.49 13.20
C ALA A 116 -24.14 0.43 14.43
N GLU A 117 -25.31 1.06 14.65
CA GLU A 117 -25.58 1.86 15.85
C GLU A 117 -25.40 1.05 17.15
N LYS A 118 -25.85 -0.20 17.14
CA LYS A 118 -25.66 -1.14 18.25
C LYS A 118 -24.67 -2.21 17.81
N LYS A 119 -23.42 -2.02 18.21
CA LYS A 119 -22.36 -3.03 18.01
C LYS A 119 -22.45 -4.09 19.12
N TYR A 120 -22.29 -5.36 18.76
CA TYR A 120 -22.11 -6.39 19.78
C TYR A 120 -20.63 -6.49 20.22
N PRO A 121 -20.35 -7.03 21.42
CA PRO A 121 -18.99 -7.09 21.95
C PRO A 121 -18.03 -7.81 21.02
N GLY A 122 -16.85 -7.26 20.84
CA GLY A 122 -15.76 -7.88 20.08
C GLY A 122 -15.67 -7.51 18.60
N VAL A 123 -16.56 -6.69 18.05
CA VAL A 123 -16.37 -6.10 16.72
C VAL A 123 -15.34 -4.97 16.77
N PRO A 124 -14.59 -4.70 15.68
CA PRO A 124 -13.71 -3.54 15.63
C PRO A 124 -14.48 -2.23 15.85
N SER A 125 -13.95 -1.35 16.67
CA SER A 125 -14.48 0.00 16.84
C SER A 125 -13.74 0.92 15.88
N ILE A 126 -14.42 1.33 14.80
CA ILE A 126 -13.85 2.07 13.68
C ILE A 126 -14.53 3.43 13.58
N ASN A 127 -13.71 4.47 13.50
CA ASN A 127 -14.10 5.80 13.04
C ASN A 127 -13.69 5.90 11.56
N LEU A 128 -14.68 5.93 10.68
CA LEU A 128 -14.44 6.01 9.25
C LEU A 128 -14.57 7.45 8.76
N HIS A 129 -13.44 8.02 8.35
CA HIS A 129 -13.32 9.38 7.84
C HIS A 129 -13.31 9.35 6.32
N THR A 130 -14.25 10.04 5.69
CA THR A 130 -14.24 10.25 4.24
C THR A 130 -13.32 11.41 3.92
N ILE A 131 -12.36 11.18 3.04
CA ILE A 131 -11.37 12.17 2.59
C ILE A 131 -11.43 12.35 1.07
N HIS A 132 -10.92 13.48 0.60
CA HIS A 132 -10.92 13.86 -0.81
C HIS A 132 -9.49 14.14 -1.31
N PRO A 133 -9.23 13.97 -2.62
CA PRO A 133 -7.97 14.43 -3.20
C PRO A 133 -7.68 15.88 -2.83
N HIS A 134 -6.40 16.21 -2.61
CA HIS A 134 -5.88 17.52 -2.25
C HIS A 134 -6.28 18.04 -0.86
N GLU A 135 -6.96 17.24 -0.06
CA GLU A 135 -7.21 17.57 1.34
C GLU A 135 -5.90 17.50 2.14
N HIS A 136 -5.67 18.51 2.98
CA HIS A 136 -4.47 18.54 3.84
C HIS A 136 -4.80 17.93 5.20
N LEU A 137 -4.25 16.77 5.48
CA LEU A 137 -4.42 16.06 6.75
C LEU A 137 -3.15 16.16 7.58
N LYS A 138 -3.31 16.33 8.89
CA LYS A 138 -2.24 16.19 9.86
C LYS A 138 -2.59 15.11 10.86
N ILE A 139 -1.83 14.02 10.86
CA ILE A 139 -1.99 12.89 11.78
C ILE A 139 -0.68 12.71 12.53
N GLY A 140 -0.67 13.11 13.80
CA GLY A 140 0.55 13.12 14.62
C GLY A 140 1.68 13.92 13.94
N ASP A 141 2.77 13.24 13.64
CA ASP A 141 3.96 13.82 13.02
C ASP A 141 3.91 13.87 11.48
N PHE A 142 2.83 13.35 10.87
CA PHE A 142 2.70 13.25 9.42
C PHE A 142 1.81 14.34 8.82
N TYR A 143 2.29 14.97 7.75
CA TYR A 143 1.51 15.80 6.85
C TYR A 143 1.16 14.96 5.62
N ILE A 144 -0.13 14.80 5.32
CA ILE A 144 -0.63 13.89 4.31
C ILE A 144 -1.49 14.66 3.32
N ILE A 145 -1.25 14.45 2.04
CA ILE A 145 -2.08 14.96 0.96
C ILE A 145 -2.49 13.75 0.10
N PRO A 146 -3.77 13.33 0.15
CA PRO A 146 -4.29 12.37 -0.81
C PRO A 146 -4.30 12.98 -2.20
N PHE A 147 -4.03 12.19 -3.22
CA PHE A 147 -4.14 12.59 -4.62
C PHE A 147 -4.74 11.46 -5.45
N GLN A 148 -5.31 11.79 -6.60
CA GLN A 148 -6.03 10.82 -7.40
C GLN A 148 -5.14 10.16 -8.44
N VAL A 149 -5.20 8.83 -8.51
CA VAL A 149 -4.66 8.04 -9.62
C VAL A 149 -5.75 7.12 -10.17
N MET A 150 -5.54 6.58 -11.36
CA MET A 150 -6.54 5.76 -12.03
C MET A 150 -6.09 4.30 -12.05
N HIS A 151 -6.94 3.42 -11.51
CA HIS A 151 -6.86 1.97 -11.63
C HIS A 151 -7.84 1.52 -12.73
N ASP A 152 -7.39 1.47 -13.96
CA ASP A 152 -8.25 1.45 -15.16
C ASP A 152 -9.21 2.64 -15.16
N LYS A 153 -10.51 2.41 -14.95
CA LYS A 153 -11.55 3.44 -14.86
C LYS A 153 -11.90 3.83 -13.42
N LEU A 154 -11.37 3.11 -12.43
CA LEU A 154 -11.62 3.38 -11.02
C LEU A 154 -10.66 4.45 -10.52
N PRO A 155 -11.14 5.61 -10.06
CA PRO A 155 -10.31 6.55 -9.33
C PRO A 155 -9.97 5.95 -7.96
N ILE A 156 -8.70 6.02 -7.58
CA ILE A 156 -8.17 5.53 -6.29
C ILE A 156 -7.22 6.57 -5.70
N LEU A 157 -6.87 6.43 -4.44
CA LEU A 157 -5.97 7.37 -3.76
C LEU A 157 -4.52 6.90 -3.77
N GLY A 158 -3.62 7.82 -4.16
CA GLY A 158 -2.24 7.84 -3.74
C GLY A 158 -2.07 8.81 -2.58
N TYR A 159 -0.98 8.71 -1.85
CA TYR A 159 -0.70 9.56 -0.69
C TYR A 159 0.68 10.20 -0.78
N LYS A 160 0.74 11.53 -0.71
CA LYS A 160 1.97 12.23 -0.38
C LYS A 160 2.04 12.36 1.13
N ILE A 161 3.09 11.82 1.75
CA ILE A 161 3.29 11.80 3.20
C ILE A 161 4.65 12.42 3.49
N ASN A 162 4.66 13.64 4.01
CA ASN A 162 5.87 14.47 4.10
C ASN A 162 6.58 14.51 2.73
N ASN A 163 7.81 13.98 2.61
CA ASN A 163 8.56 13.93 1.35
C ASN A 163 8.61 12.53 0.71
N LEU A 164 7.59 11.71 0.96
CA LEU A 164 7.38 10.40 0.36
C LEU A 164 6.07 10.39 -0.44
N ALA A 165 6.05 9.78 -1.61
CA ALA A 165 4.83 9.45 -2.33
C ALA A 165 4.60 7.93 -2.31
N TYR A 166 3.41 7.51 -1.94
CA TYR A 166 2.98 6.10 -1.95
C TYR A 166 1.82 5.91 -2.90
N ILE A 167 2.01 5.06 -3.89
CA ILE A 167 1.04 4.74 -4.93
C ILE A 167 1.03 3.22 -5.09
N THR A 168 -0.15 2.64 -5.15
CA THR A 168 -0.33 1.24 -5.58
C THR A 168 -1.42 1.17 -6.61
N ASP A 169 -1.48 0.10 -7.40
CA ASP A 169 -2.55 -0.22 -8.36
C ASP A 169 -2.81 0.84 -9.45
N MET A 170 -1.90 1.78 -9.58
CA MET A 170 -2.02 2.82 -10.60
C MET A 170 -1.82 2.26 -12.01
N LYS A 171 -2.68 2.68 -12.93
CA LYS A 171 -2.47 2.56 -14.38
C LYS A 171 -2.04 3.88 -14.98
N THR A 172 -2.73 4.95 -14.64
CA THR A 172 -2.45 6.31 -15.14
C THR A 172 -2.62 7.35 -14.04
N ILE A 173 -2.01 8.51 -14.26
CA ILE A 173 -2.11 9.69 -13.41
C ILE A 173 -2.23 10.93 -14.29
N ALA A 174 -3.02 11.91 -13.88
CA ALA A 174 -3.07 13.20 -14.52
C ALA A 174 -1.80 14.04 -14.24
N ASP A 175 -1.43 14.92 -15.14
CA ASP A 175 -0.20 15.71 -14.97
C ASP A 175 -0.29 16.62 -13.74
N GLU A 176 -1.45 17.15 -13.42
CA GLU A 176 -1.71 18.00 -12.25
C GLU A 176 -1.46 17.22 -10.93
N GLU A 177 -1.88 15.95 -10.88
CA GLU A 177 -1.66 15.08 -9.72
C GLU A 177 -0.17 14.71 -9.57
N MET A 178 0.49 14.48 -10.70
CA MET A 178 1.93 14.17 -10.70
C MET A 178 2.77 15.37 -10.20
N GLU A 179 2.36 16.62 -10.48
CA GLU A 179 3.07 17.82 -10.00
C GLU A 179 3.15 17.87 -8.46
N LEU A 180 2.15 17.34 -7.74
CA LEU A 180 2.14 17.30 -6.26
C LEU A 180 3.28 16.47 -5.68
N ILE A 181 3.74 15.46 -6.42
CA ILE A 181 4.73 14.50 -5.94
C ILE A 181 6.09 14.65 -6.59
N LYS A 182 6.29 15.65 -7.47
CA LYS A 182 7.59 15.90 -8.09
C LYS A 182 8.69 16.15 -7.05
N GLY A 183 9.83 15.50 -7.29
CA GLY A 183 11.04 15.68 -6.50
C GLY A 183 10.96 15.13 -5.07
N VAL A 184 10.02 14.24 -4.76
CA VAL A 184 10.01 13.53 -3.47
C VAL A 184 11.30 12.75 -3.26
N ASP A 185 11.69 12.54 -2.01
CA ASP A 185 12.88 11.74 -1.70
C ASP A 185 12.62 10.25 -2.00
N VAL A 186 11.44 9.77 -1.67
CA VAL A 186 11.06 8.37 -1.86
C VAL A 186 9.75 8.29 -2.63
N LEU A 187 9.74 7.49 -3.69
CA LEU A 187 8.55 7.07 -4.42
C LEU A 187 8.34 5.58 -4.21
N VAL A 188 7.15 5.20 -3.74
CA VAL A 188 6.66 3.82 -3.76
C VAL A 188 5.58 3.75 -4.82
N GLU A 189 5.72 2.83 -5.78
CA GLU A 189 4.73 2.67 -6.85
C GLU A 189 4.58 1.22 -7.29
N ASN A 190 3.47 0.89 -7.95
CA ASN A 190 3.24 -0.45 -8.45
C ASN A 190 3.95 -0.72 -9.77
N ALA A 191 4.50 -1.92 -9.91
CA ALA A 191 4.93 -2.47 -11.19
C ALA A 191 4.62 -3.97 -11.21
N LEU A 192 3.61 -4.37 -12.00
CA LEU A 192 3.06 -5.70 -11.91
C LEU A 192 4.01 -6.78 -12.46
N ARG A 193 4.62 -6.52 -13.63
CA ARG A 193 5.47 -7.46 -14.39
C ARG A 193 6.19 -6.77 -15.55
N TRP A 194 7.11 -7.48 -16.22
CA TRP A 194 7.90 -6.93 -17.35
C TRP A 194 7.08 -6.76 -18.62
N ASP A 195 6.41 -7.83 -19.00
CA ASP A 195 5.73 -7.98 -20.28
C ASP A 195 4.25 -8.33 -20.05
N LYS A 196 3.52 -8.55 -21.13
CA LYS A 196 2.08 -8.85 -21.14
C LYS A 196 1.27 -7.68 -20.57
N PRO A 197 0.82 -6.73 -21.42
CA PRO A 197 0.04 -5.58 -21.00
C PRO A 197 -1.10 -5.95 -20.03
N HIS A 198 -1.35 -5.07 -19.08
CA HIS A 198 -2.46 -5.18 -18.13
C HIS A 198 -3.33 -3.95 -18.23
N HIS A 199 -4.67 -4.14 -18.17
CA HIS A 199 -5.61 -3.03 -18.34
C HIS A 199 -5.55 -2.03 -17.19
N SER A 200 -5.28 -2.48 -15.97
CA SER A 200 -5.39 -1.68 -14.76
C SER A 200 -4.06 -1.41 -14.02
N HIS A 201 -2.96 -2.07 -14.39
CA HIS A 201 -1.66 -1.87 -13.71
C HIS A 201 -0.57 -1.45 -14.70
N GLN A 202 0.45 -0.78 -14.17
CA GLN A 202 1.66 -0.46 -14.90
C GLN A 202 2.56 -1.70 -15.05
N LEU A 203 3.30 -1.75 -16.15
CA LEU A 203 4.44 -2.62 -16.35
C LEU A 203 5.71 -1.97 -15.77
N VAL A 204 6.77 -2.74 -15.63
CA VAL A 204 8.06 -2.23 -15.13
C VAL A 204 8.57 -1.05 -15.96
N GLY A 205 8.46 -1.12 -17.30
CA GLY A 205 8.88 -0.03 -18.18
C GLY A 205 8.08 1.27 -17.98
N ASP A 206 6.75 1.15 -17.73
CA ASP A 206 5.90 2.28 -17.42
C ASP A 206 6.30 2.92 -16.09
N ALA A 207 6.51 2.10 -15.05
CA ALA A 207 6.93 2.53 -13.72
C ALA A 207 8.31 3.22 -13.74
N VAL A 208 9.29 2.66 -14.42
CA VAL A 208 10.61 3.32 -14.60
C VAL A 208 10.48 4.66 -15.29
N SER A 209 9.64 4.75 -16.32
CA SER A 209 9.39 6.02 -17.03
C SER A 209 8.69 7.04 -16.13
N PHE A 210 7.74 6.60 -15.32
CA PHE A 210 7.03 7.43 -14.36
C PHE A 210 7.97 7.93 -13.26
N ALA A 211 8.78 7.06 -12.66
CA ALA A 211 9.78 7.45 -11.67
C ALA A 211 10.72 8.56 -12.18
N ARG A 212 11.13 8.48 -13.46
CA ARG A 212 11.95 9.53 -14.09
C ARG A 212 11.21 10.85 -14.24
N ARG A 213 9.91 10.81 -14.57
CA ARG A 213 9.08 12.03 -14.66
C ARG A 213 8.84 12.67 -13.29
N VAL A 214 8.67 11.87 -12.24
CA VAL A 214 8.54 12.35 -10.86
C VAL A 214 9.86 12.93 -10.36
N GLY A 215 10.99 12.35 -10.75
CA GLY A 215 12.32 12.79 -10.32
C GLY A 215 12.59 12.47 -8.84
N ALA A 216 12.06 11.38 -8.32
CA ALA A 216 12.34 10.90 -6.98
C ALA A 216 13.83 10.49 -6.82
N LYS A 217 14.40 10.66 -5.62
CA LYS A 217 15.78 10.23 -5.34
C LYS A 217 15.91 8.71 -5.32
N HIS A 218 14.90 8.03 -4.78
CA HIS A 218 14.81 6.57 -4.72
C HIS A 218 13.39 6.12 -5.01
N THR A 219 13.26 5.07 -5.82
CA THR A 219 11.97 4.47 -6.17
C THR A 219 11.93 3.01 -5.75
N TYR A 220 10.86 2.62 -5.08
CA TYR A 220 10.60 1.24 -4.64
C TYR A 220 9.33 0.71 -5.32
N LEU A 221 9.50 -0.37 -6.09
CA LEU A 221 8.41 -1.01 -6.81
C LEU A 221 7.73 -2.05 -5.93
N VAL A 222 6.41 -2.04 -5.92
CA VAL A 222 5.53 -2.96 -5.17
C VAL A 222 4.46 -3.55 -6.08
N HIS A 223 3.51 -4.30 -5.52
CA HIS A 223 2.39 -4.93 -6.21
C HIS A 223 2.82 -5.87 -7.35
N ALA A 224 3.89 -6.62 -7.09
CA ALA A 224 4.52 -7.51 -8.06
C ALA A 224 3.83 -8.87 -8.13
N ASN A 225 3.67 -9.42 -9.33
CA ASN A 225 3.32 -10.82 -9.51
C ASN A 225 4.58 -11.70 -9.73
N HIS A 226 4.40 -13.01 -9.86
CA HIS A 226 5.52 -13.95 -10.04
C HIS A 226 6.20 -13.84 -11.42
N ASP A 227 5.58 -13.21 -12.43
CA ASP A 227 6.18 -13.01 -13.76
C ASP A 227 7.33 -11.97 -13.76
N ILE A 228 7.55 -11.25 -12.67
CA ILE A 228 8.70 -10.33 -12.57
C ILE A 228 10.04 -11.05 -12.55
N GLY A 229 10.08 -12.32 -12.09
CA GLY A 229 11.30 -13.07 -11.84
C GLY A 229 11.75 -13.05 -10.38
N LYS A 230 12.90 -13.67 -10.08
CA LYS A 230 13.49 -13.71 -8.74
C LYS A 230 14.03 -12.35 -8.31
N HIS A 231 13.94 -12.04 -7.02
CA HIS A 231 14.28 -10.74 -6.45
C HIS A 231 15.67 -10.23 -6.84
N ASP A 232 16.69 -11.06 -6.73
CA ASP A 232 18.05 -10.65 -7.09
C ASP A 232 18.24 -10.39 -8.58
N ASP A 233 17.54 -11.15 -9.43
CA ASP A 233 17.70 -11.03 -10.88
C ASP A 233 16.96 -9.80 -11.43
N ILE A 234 15.78 -9.51 -10.89
CA ILE A 234 15.04 -8.31 -11.30
C ILE A 234 15.77 -7.03 -10.91
N ASN A 235 16.35 -6.98 -9.71
CA ASN A 235 17.04 -5.78 -9.24
C ASN A 235 18.36 -5.50 -9.97
N LYS A 236 18.99 -6.52 -10.59
CA LYS A 236 20.15 -6.33 -11.49
C LYS A 236 19.77 -5.67 -12.83
N ARG A 237 18.50 -5.76 -13.22
CA ARG A 237 17.98 -5.22 -14.49
C ARG A 237 17.44 -3.79 -14.36
N LEU A 238 17.20 -3.31 -13.13
CA LEU A 238 16.68 -1.99 -12.84
C LEU A 238 17.82 -0.96 -12.73
N PRO A 239 17.53 0.34 -12.98
CA PRO A 239 18.46 1.43 -12.66
C PRO A 239 18.84 1.44 -11.17
N ASP A 240 20.00 2.01 -10.83
CA ASP A 240 20.54 1.96 -9.46
C ASP A 240 19.68 2.61 -8.39
N ASP A 241 18.86 3.57 -8.75
CA ASP A 241 17.96 4.32 -7.91
C ASP A 241 16.53 3.72 -7.85
N ILE A 242 16.26 2.65 -8.58
CA ILE A 242 14.97 1.95 -8.64
C ILE A 242 15.16 0.49 -8.20
N ARG A 243 14.36 0.02 -7.26
CA ARG A 243 14.42 -1.36 -6.75
C ARG A 243 13.01 -1.90 -6.52
N TYR A 244 12.83 -3.21 -6.72
CA TYR A 244 11.70 -3.89 -6.11
C TYR A 244 11.91 -4.01 -4.61
N ALA A 245 10.91 -3.59 -3.85
CA ALA A 245 10.86 -3.87 -2.43
C ALA A 245 10.58 -5.36 -2.16
N TYR A 246 10.80 -5.80 -0.93
CA TYR A 246 10.44 -7.13 -0.43
C TYR A 246 9.79 -7.03 0.94
N ASP A 247 9.04 -8.05 1.33
CA ASP A 247 8.30 -8.08 2.58
C ASP A 247 9.26 -8.04 3.79
N GLY A 248 9.00 -7.13 4.71
CA GLY A 248 9.85 -6.87 5.86
C GLY A 248 11.01 -5.88 5.61
N GLN A 249 11.20 -5.39 4.39
CA GLN A 249 12.20 -4.35 4.12
C GLN A 249 11.87 -3.07 4.87
N VAL A 250 12.91 -2.49 5.49
CA VAL A 250 12.82 -1.24 6.24
C VAL A 250 13.67 -0.16 5.57
N LEU A 251 13.09 1.01 5.40
CA LEU A 251 13.76 2.21 4.92
C LEU A 251 13.73 3.30 5.99
N LEU A 252 14.86 3.98 6.15
CA LEU A 252 14.91 5.24 6.91
C LEU A 252 14.78 6.39 5.90
N CYS A 253 13.63 7.04 5.92
CA CYS A 253 13.35 8.19 5.07
C CYS A 253 13.69 9.48 5.83
N PRO A 254 14.23 10.51 5.14
CA PRO A 254 14.55 11.82 5.75
C PRO A 254 13.39 12.45 6.48
#